data_2bd98c7bee682065a2b10db06d2dda3e
#
_entry.id   2bd98c7bee682065a2b10db06d2dda3e
#
_cell.length_a   1.000
_cell.length_b   1.000
_cell.length_c   1.000
_cell.angle_alpha   90.00
_cell.angle_beta   90.00
_cell.angle_gamma   90.00
#
_symmetry.space_group_name_H-M   'P 1'
#
loop_
_entity.id
_entity.type
_entity.pdbx_description
1 polymer ?
#
loop_
_entity_poly.entity_id
_entity_poly.type
_entity_poly.pdbx_seq_one_letter_code
_entity_poly.pdbx_strand_id
1 'polypeptide(L)'
;MAAVAVLAGCEDKNTFVAPPPPKVDVATPVQRPVTRFVEATGNTAPIKNVDLVARVQGFLQSIDYQDGTFVKQGTQLFTIEPETYKLKLDQAQAAEAGAQASLKQAEADFRRQSDLVQRQAVSQATLDSSTSTRDNAQANLQQAQANTRLAEVNYGYTKVSAPFDGIVSAHMVSIGELVGVSSPTQLATIVAMDPIYVNFTVNEQDVLRIRAEAARRGLTAADLKQFPIEVGLQTETGYPHEGKLDYVAPTITQSTGTLAVRGLVPNDKRVLLPGYFVRVRVPFSQEKNALLVPDTALGSDQGGRYLLVANADNVVEQRKVQIGPVDNGLRVIESGLKPEDRVVTAGLLRVIPGQKIDPQVTKIEQPQASAK
;
A
#
# COMPACT_ATOMS: atom_id res chain seq x y z
N MET A 1 -42.59 9.01 -105.38
CA MET A 1 -42.95 8.13 -104.26
C MET A 1 -41.95 8.39 -103.18
N ALA A 2 -42.28 9.13 -102.11
CA ALA A 2 -41.43 9.42 -100.99
C ALA A 2 -41.92 8.55 -99.83
N ALA A 3 -41.03 7.69 -99.32
CA ALA A 3 -41.30 6.88 -98.09
C ALA A 3 -40.89 7.68 -96.84
N VAL A 4 -41.84 8.01 -95.99
CA VAL A 4 -41.61 8.61 -94.69
C VAL A 4 -41.43 7.51 -93.68
N ALA A 5 -40.19 7.35 -93.12
CA ALA A 5 -39.91 6.47 -92.03
C ALA A 5 -40.23 7.11 -90.73
N VAL A 6 -41.25 6.64 -89.98
CA VAL A 6 -41.59 7.03 -88.62
C VAL A 6 -40.65 6.31 -87.63
N LEU A 7 -39.78 7.07 -86.98
CA LEU A 7 -38.96 6.60 -85.83
C LEU A 7 -39.83 6.68 -84.55
N ALA A 8 -40.31 5.54 -84.08
CA ALA A 8 -40.91 5.40 -82.75
C ALA A 8 -39.79 5.36 -81.71
N GLY A 9 -39.57 6.44 -80.98
CA GLY A 9 -38.68 6.49 -79.84
C GLY A 9 -39.35 5.82 -78.62
N CYS A 10 -38.75 4.74 -78.09
CA CYS A 10 -39.10 4.19 -76.79
C CYS A 10 -38.51 5.11 -75.71
N GLU A 11 -39.40 5.88 -75.08
CA GLU A 11 -39.07 6.54 -73.82
C GLU A 11 -39.13 5.53 -72.69
N ASP A 12 -38.00 4.84 -72.41
CA ASP A 12 -37.84 4.11 -71.16
C ASP A 12 -37.73 5.11 -70.02
N LYS A 13 -38.82 5.33 -69.27
CA LYS A 13 -38.77 6.01 -68.00
C LYS A 13 -37.95 5.20 -67.02
N ASN A 14 -36.65 5.50 -66.95
CA ASN A 14 -35.76 4.95 -65.93
C ASN A 14 -36.23 5.46 -64.54
N THR A 15 -37.21 4.78 -63.96
CA THR A 15 -37.64 5.03 -62.60
C THR A 15 -36.58 4.49 -61.66
N PHE A 16 -35.79 5.42 -61.08
CA PHE A 16 -34.86 5.06 -60.00
C PHE A 16 -35.64 4.46 -58.82
N VAL A 17 -35.58 3.14 -58.67
CA VAL A 17 -36.11 2.44 -57.51
C VAL A 17 -35.03 2.56 -56.43
N ALA A 18 -35.26 3.36 -55.41
CA ALA A 18 -34.33 3.49 -54.28
C ALA A 18 -34.14 2.10 -53.67
N PRO A 19 -32.88 1.68 -53.42
CA PRO A 19 -32.61 0.39 -52.76
C PRO A 19 -33.32 0.31 -51.42
N PRO A 20 -33.79 -0.86 -51.00
CA PRO A 20 -34.47 -1.00 -49.73
C PRO A 20 -33.55 -0.59 -48.57
N PRO A 21 -34.14 -0.01 -47.49
CA PRO A 21 -33.34 0.41 -46.32
C PRO A 21 -32.45 -0.73 -45.80
N PRO A 22 -31.17 -0.47 -45.53
CA PRO A 22 -30.27 -1.48 -45.02
C PRO A 22 -30.73 -1.99 -43.65
N LYS A 23 -30.67 -3.34 -43.48
CA LYS A 23 -30.91 -3.97 -42.17
C LYS A 23 -29.69 -3.78 -41.30
N VAL A 24 -29.91 -3.27 -40.08
CA VAL A 24 -28.85 -2.98 -39.09
C VAL A 24 -29.36 -3.30 -37.69
N ASP A 25 -28.46 -3.80 -36.85
CA ASP A 25 -28.78 -4.09 -35.45
C ASP A 25 -28.75 -2.80 -34.65
N VAL A 26 -29.82 -2.57 -33.91
CA VAL A 26 -29.93 -1.44 -32.99
C VAL A 26 -30.23 -1.94 -31.58
N ALA A 27 -29.66 -1.31 -30.59
CA ALA A 27 -29.92 -1.63 -29.20
C ALA A 27 -29.99 -0.37 -28.34
N THR A 28 -30.74 -0.43 -27.24
CA THR A 28 -30.69 0.59 -26.19
C THR A 28 -29.42 0.43 -25.35
N PRO A 29 -28.80 1.52 -24.87
CA PRO A 29 -27.67 1.46 -23.99
C PRO A 29 -27.97 0.66 -22.71
N VAL A 30 -27.00 -0.08 -22.25
CA VAL A 30 -27.11 -0.78 -20.95
C VAL A 30 -26.88 0.23 -19.83
N GLN A 31 -27.82 0.28 -18.86
CA GLN A 31 -27.64 1.07 -17.65
C GLN A 31 -27.17 0.19 -16.51
N ARG A 32 -26.01 0.49 -15.94
CA ARG A 32 -25.52 -0.17 -14.73
C ARG A 32 -24.57 0.74 -13.94
N PRO A 33 -24.37 0.44 -12.66
CA PRO A 33 -23.35 1.14 -11.89
C PRO A 33 -21.95 0.77 -12.40
N VAL A 34 -21.11 1.79 -12.59
CA VAL A 34 -19.69 1.62 -12.98
C VAL A 34 -18.82 2.32 -11.96
N THR A 35 -17.82 1.60 -11.45
CA THR A 35 -16.80 2.17 -10.57
C THR A 35 -15.65 2.69 -11.41
N ARG A 36 -15.26 3.93 -11.18
CA ARG A 36 -14.09 4.54 -11.82
C ARG A 36 -12.87 4.33 -10.93
N PHE A 37 -11.79 3.90 -11.54
CA PHE A 37 -10.53 3.66 -10.87
C PHE A 37 -9.47 4.63 -11.38
N VAL A 38 -8.57 5.03 -10.49
CA VAL A 38 -7.26 5.55 -10.86
C VAL A 38 -6.29 4.38 -10.81
N GLU A 39 -5.59 4.16 -11.90
CA GLU A 39 -4.59 3.11 -12.03
C GLU A 39 -3.19 3.70 -11.90
N ALA A 40 -2.33 3.04 -11.16
CA ALA A 40 -0.94 3.42 -10.95
C ALA A 40 -0.06 2.17 -10.91
N THR A 41 1.21 2.38 -11.12
CA THR A 41 2.24 1.36 -10.84
C THR A 41 2.94 1.71 -9.54
N GLY A 42 3.33 0.69 -8.81
CA GLY A 42 4.01 0.86 -7.54
C GLY A 42 4.99 -0.27 -7.24
N ASN A 43 5.53 -0.23 -6.06
CA ASN A 43 6.40 -1.28 -5.55
C ASN A 43 6.03 -1.63 -4.11
N THR A 44 6.21 -2.89 -3.77
CA THR A 44 6.03 -3.39 -2.41
C THR A 44 7.22 -3.04 -1.54
N ALA A 45 6.96 -2.78 -0.26
CA ALA A 45 7.99 -2.55 0.75
C ALA A 45 7.59 -3.21 2.08
N PRO A 46 8.56 -3.64 2.89
CA PRO A 46 8.25 -4.25 4.17
C PRO A 46 7.70 -3.21 5.15
N ILE A 47 6.84 -3.65 6.08
CA ILE A 47 6.34 -2.76 7.14
C ILE A 47 7.44 -2.40 8.15
N LYS A 48 8.35 -3.33 8.41
CA LYS A 48 9.55 -3.13 9.23
C LYS A 48 10.73 -3.82 8.57
N ASN A 49 11.87 -3.14 8.59
CA ASN A 49 13.15 -3.67 8.13
C ASN A 49 14.23 -3.17 9.07
N VAL A 50 14.96 -4.08 9.72
CA VAL A 50 15.98 -3.74 10.71
C VAL A 50 17.20 -4.62 10.51
N ASP A 51 18.36 -3.98 10.46
CA ASP A 51 19.63 -4.67 10.49
C ASP A 51 19.98 -5.05 11.94
N LEU A 52 20.18 -6.33 12.17
CA LEU A 52 20.64 -6.88 13.42
C LEU A 52 22.15 -6.67 13.50
N VAL A 53 22.58 -5.91 14.49
CA VAL A 53 23.99 -5.54 14.64
C VAL A 53 24.54 -5.97 15.99
N ALA A 54 25.83 -6.34 16.03
CA ALA A 54 26.55 -6.58 17.29
C ALA A 54 26.76 -5.24 18.01
N ARG A 55 26.25 -5.14 19.24
CA ARG A 55 26.39 -3.95 20.11
C ARG A 55 27.57 -4.07 21.10
N VAL A 56 28.12 -5.25 21.22
CA VAL A 56 29.28 -5.57 22.07
C VAL A 56 30.30 -6.31 21.26
N GLN A 57 31.57 -6.17 21.63
CA GLN A 57 32.66 -6.86 20.98
C GLN A 57 32.83 -8.28 21.57
N GLY A 58 33.05 -9.26 20.71
CA GLY A 58 33.34 -10.65 21.11
C GLY A 58 33.31 -11.59 19.92
N PHE A 59 33.69 -12.84 20.13
CA PHE A 59 33.58 -13.85 19.09
C PHE A 59 32.13 -14.36 18.97
N LEU A 60 31.66 -14.56 17.76
CA LEU A 60 30.34 -15.15 17.51
C LEU A 60 30.39 -16.65 17.92
N GLN A 61 29.60 -17.02 18.92
CA GLN A 61 29.60 -18.37 19.49
C GLN A 61 28.59 -19.29 18.80
N SER A 62 27.37 -18.78 18.51
CA SER A 62 26.34 -19.57 17.84
C SER A 62 25.44 -18.70 16.94
N ILE A 63 24.85 -19.37 15.96
CA ILE A 63 23.74 -18.86 15.11
C ILE A 63 22.59 -19.83 15.37
N ASP A 64 21.50 -19.32 15.99
CA ASP A 64 20.44 -20.14 16.56
C ASP A 64 19.18 -20.14 15.68
N TYR A 65 19.29 -19.82 14.39
CA TYR A 65 18.21 -19.83 13.42
C TYR A 65 18.68 -20.42 12.08
N GLN A 66 17.74 -20.70 11.18
CA GLN A 66 18.03 -21.05 9.79
C GLN A 66 17.76 -19.86 8.88
N ASP A 67 18.64 -19.61 7.92
CA ASP A 67 18.52 -18.54 6.95
C ASP A 67 17.17 -18.57 6.21
N GLY A 68 16.52 -17.41 6.06
CA GLY A 68 15.24 -17.29 5.40
C GLY A 68 14.03 -17.79 6.18
N THR A 69 14.19 -18.18 7.45
CA THR A 69 13.07 -18.66 8.27
C THR A 69 12.33 -17.54 8.97
N PHE A 70 11.05 -17.79 9.25
CA PHE A 70 10.24 -16.91 10.07
C PHE A 70 10.55 -17.12 11.55
N VAL A 71 10.76 -16.02 12.27
CA VAL A 71 11.02 -16.01 13.71
C VAL A 71 10.03 -15.09 14.44
N LYS A 72 9.73 -15.43 15.68
CA LYS A 72 8.89 -14.59 16.55
C LYS A 72 9.74 -13.58 17.31
N GLN A 73 9.14 -12.47 17.70
CA GLN A 73 9.75 -11.47 18.57
C GLN A 73 10.34 -12.13 19.83
N GLY A 74 11.57 -11.74 20.21
CA GLY A 74 12.27 -12.27 21.36
C GLY A 74 13.01 -13.59 21.13
N THR A 75 12.83 -14.24 19.96
CA THR A 75 13.64 -15.45 19.61
C THR A 75 15.10 -15.06 19.53
N GLN A 76 15.98 -15.76 20.26
CA GLN A 76 17.43 -15.58 20.18
C GLN A 76 17.93 -16.05 18.83
N LEU A 77 18.75 -15.23 18.18
CA LEU A 77 19.26 -15.45 16.82
C LEU A 77 20.77 -15.64 16.81
N PHE A 78 21.48 -14.90 17.66
CA PHE A 78 22.93 -14.99 17.75
C PHE A 78 23.38 -14.92 19.21
N THR A 79 24.47 -15.59 19.50
CA THR A 79 25.18 -15.51 20.79
C THR A 79 26.61 -15.04 20.54
N ILE A 80 26.96 -13.91 21.17
CA ILE A 80 28.32 -13.36 21.18
C ILE A 80 28.93 -13.75 22.52
N GLU A 81 30.14 -14.29 22.55
CA GLU A 81 30.91 -14.76 23.72
C GLU A 81 30.45 -14.14 25.06
N PRO A 82 29.54 -14.82 25.81
CA PRO A 82 28.90 -14.21 26.97
C PRO A 82 29.76 -14.31 28.25
N GLU A 83 30.81 -15.17 28.29
CA GLU A 83 31.55 -15.52 29.50
C GLU A 83 32.20 -14.30 30.14
N THR A 84 32.90 -13.48 29.36
CA THR A 84 33.59 -12.30 29.87
C THR A 84 32.62 -11.24 30.41
N TYR A 85 31.44 -11.09 29.78
CA TYR A 85 30.38 -10.18 30.23
C TYR A 85 29.67 -10.71 31.48
N LYS A 86 29.46 -12.02 31.56
CA LYS A 86 28.90 -12.68 32.73
C LYS A 86 29.78 -12.48 33.95
N LEU A 87 31.10 -12.67 33.83
CA LEU A 87 32.06 -12.43 34.90
C LEU A 87 32.06 -10.97 35.37
N LYS A 88 31.97 -10.00 34.44
CA LYS A 88 31.86 -8.60 34.79
C LYS A 88 30.55 -8.27 35.53
N LEU A 89 29.44 -8.90 35.14
CA LEU A 89 28.18 -8.80 35.86
C LEU A 89 28.27 -9.36 37.28
N ASP A 90 28.79 -10.55 37.41
CA ASP A 90 28.97 -11.22 38.72
C ASP A 90 29.88 -10.38 39.65
N GLN A 91 30.96 -9.77 39.11
CA GLN A 91 31.83 -8.84 39.84
C GLN A 91 31.09 -7.60 40.30
N ALA A 92 30.27 -6.98 39.43
CA ALA A 92 29.49 -5.79 39.77
C ALA A 92 28.44 -6.11 40.85
N GLN A 93 27.78 -7.26 40.76
CA GLN A 93 26.80 -7.72 41.76
C GLN A 93 27.45 -7.93 43.11
N ALA A 94 28.66 -8.51 43.15
CA ALA A 94 29.41 -8.69 44.39
C ALA A 94 29.81 -7.34 45.03
N ALA A 95 30.19 -6.34 44.19
CA ALA A 95 30.52 -5.01 44.68
C ALA A 95 29.26 -4.29 45.24
N GLU A 96 28.11 -4.43 44.59
CA GLU A 96 26.82 -3.92 45.06
C GLU A 96 26.44 -4.54 46.42
N ALA A 97 26.56 -5.86 46.56
CA ALA A 97 26.30 -6.54 47.83
C ALA A 97 27.22 -6.05 48.95
N GLY A 98 28.49 -5.75 48.65
CA GLY A 98 29.44 -5.16 49.62
C GLY A 98 29.03 -3.73 50.02
N ALA A 99 28.63 -2.89 49.06
CA ALA A 99 28.17 -1.55 49.33
C ALA A 99 26.85 -1.54 50.15
N GLN A 100 25.93 -2.47 49.87
CA GLN A 100 24.70 -2.66 50.64
C GLN A 100 24.99 -3.04 52.09
N ALA A 101 25.96 -3.94 52.31
CA ALA A 101 26.38 -4.32 53.68
C ALA A 101 26.98 -3.11 54.42
N SER A 102 27.83 -2.31 53.76
CA SER A 102 28.44 -1.11 54.32
C SER A 102 27.39 -0.04 54.71
N LEU A 103 26.36 0.16 53.82
CA LEU A 103 25.24 1.06 54.14
C LEU A 103 24.46 0.58 55.36
N LYS A 104 24.14 -0.72 55.42
CA LYS A 104 23.42 -1.32 56.56
C LYS A 104 24.18 -1.11 57.90
N GLN A 105 25.52 -1.24 57.88
CA GLN A 105 26.34 -0.93 59.05
C GLN A 105 26.27 0.56 59.40
N ALA A 106 26.46 1.48 58.43
CA ALA A 106 26.43 2.92 58.63
C ALA A 106 25.07 3.38 59.17
N GLU A 107 23.96 2.83 58.67
CA GLU A 107 22.62 3.08 59.18
C GLU A 107 22.44 2.62 60.63
N ALA A 108 22.94 1.46 60.98
CA ALA A 108 22.89 0.96 62.39
C ALA A 108 23.70 1.86 63.35
N ASP A 109 24.87 2.33 62.90
CA ASP A 109 25.71 3.24 63.65
C ASP A 109 25.03 4.61 63.80
N PHE A 110 24.48 5.17 62.73
CA PHE A 110 23.69 6.43 62.75
C PHE A 110 22.52 6.31 63.72
N ARG A 111 21.72 5.26 63.71
CA ARG A 111 20.58 5.07 64.63
C ARG A 111 21.07 5.05 66.07
N ARG A 112 22.17 4.32 66.38
CA ARG A 112 22.79 4.28 67.69
C ARG A 112 23.22 5.68 68.19
N GLN A 113 23.93 6.45 67.35
CA GLN A 113 24.38 7.79 67.70
C GLN A 113 23.20 8.77 67.87
N SER A 114 22.18 8.66 67.07
CA SER A 114 20.94 9.44 67.19
C SER A 114 20.25 9.22 68.56
N ASP A 115 20.13 7.94 68.98
CA ASP A 115 19.55 7.61 70.29
C ASP A 115 20.40 8.13 71.47
N LEU A 116 21.73 8.10 71.34
CA LEU A 116 22.64 8.58 72.35
C LEU A 116 22.64 10.13 72.46
N VAL A 117 22.50 10.86 71.38
CA VAL A 117 22.34 12.32 71.38
C VAL A 117 21.05 12.71 72.11
N GLN A 118 19.93 12.00 71.82
CA GLN A 118 18.64 12.26 72.52
C GLN A 118 18.78 12.08 74.05
N ARG A 119 19.66 11.16 74.45
CA ARG A 119 19.96 10.95 75.90
C ARG A 119 21.07 11.85 76.41
N GLN A 120 21.56 12.80 75.65
CA GLN A 120 22.66 13.72 75.98
C GLN A 120 24.00 12.96 76.30
N ALA A 121 24.21 11.79 75.80
CA ALA A 121 25.37 10.95 76.07
C ALA A 121 26.55 11.12 75.10
N VAL A 122 26.30 11.82 73.94
CA VAL A 122 27.33 12.14 72.92
C VAL A 122 27.09 13.50 72.33
N SER A 123 28.10 14.07 71.63
CA SER A 123 28.04 15.40 71.03
C SER A 123 27.26 15.43 69.71
N GLN A 124 26.73 16.54 69.32
CA GLN A 124 26.11 16.77 68.02
C GLN A 124 27.10 16.50 66.86
N ALA A 125 28.36 16.87 67.00
CA ALA A 125 29.41 16.61 66.03
C ALA A 125 29.59 15.12 65.73
N THR A 126 29.37 14.23 66.71
CA THR A 126 29.43 12.77 66.53
C THR A 126 28.22 12.30 65.65
N LEU A 127 27.05 12.84 65.87
CA LEU A 127 25.87 12.56 65.03
C LEU A 127 26.07 13.06 63.60
N ASP A 128 26.60 14.25 63.41
CA ASP A 128 26.87 14.85 62.10
C ASP A 128 27.88 13.99 61.30
N SER A 129 28.92 13.49 61.99
CA SER A 129 29.91 12.55 61.41
C SER A 129 29.26 11.24 60.98
N SER A 130 28.38 10.63 61.80
CA SER A 130 27.69 9.37 61.48
C SER A 130 26.66 9.57 60.37
N THR A 131 26.03 10.78 60.30
CA THR A 131 25.15 11.14 59.18
C THR A 131 25.92 11.19 57.87
N SER A 132 27.05 11.88 57.83
CA SER A 132 27.93 11.95 56.67
C SER A 132 28.44 10.59 56.23
N THR A 133 28.77 9.69 57.18
CA THR A 133 29.18 8.31 56.86
C THR A 133 28.07 7.51 56.23
N ARG A 134 26.84 7.58 56.77
CA ARG A 134 25.64 6.96 56.19
C ARG A 134 25.38 7.48 54.78
N ASP A 135 25.39 8.82 54.59
CA ASP A 135 25.10 9.40 53.28
C ASP A 135 26.17 9.05 52.23
N ASN A 136 27.44 8.97 52.63
CA ASN A 136 28.50 8.47 51.77
C ASN A 136 28.30 6.99 51.40
N ALA A 137 27.91 6.14 52.37
CA ALA A 137 27.62 4.72 52.09
C ALA A 137 26.41 4.57 51.19
N GLN A 138 25.37 5.43 51.33
CA GLN A 138 24.22 5.46 50.43
C GLN A 138 24.62 5.83 48.99
N ALA A 139 25.47 6.86 48.83
CA ALA A 139 25.97 7.28 47.53
C ALA A 139 26.82 6.16 46.88
N ASN A 140 27.66 5.46 47.64
CA ASN A 140 28.44 4.35 47.16
C ASN A 140 27.57 3.16 46.69
N LEU A 141 26.47 2.87 47.40
CA LEU A 141 25.50 1.85 46.96
C LEU A 141 24.84 2.26 45.63
N GLN A 142 24.40 3.52 45.49
CA GLN A 142 23.83 3.96 44.23
C GLN A 142 24.80 3.85 43.05
N GLN A 143 26.06 4.16 43.29
CA GLN A 143 27.12 3.98 42.29
C GLN A 143 27.31 2.49 41.92
N ALA A 144 27.36 1.57 42.91
CA ALA A 144 27.47 0.16 42.66
C ALA A 144 26.26 -0.40 41.90
N GLN A 145 25.04 0.01 42.26
CA GLN A 145 23.82 -0.34 41.53
C GLN A 145 23.83 0.13 40.08
N ALA A 146 24.34 1.32 39.80
CA ALA A 146 24.50 1.80 38.43
C ALA A 146 25.49 0.95 37.64
N ASN A 147 26.59 0.54 38.26
CA ASN A 147 27.58 -0.34 37.63
C ASN A 147 27.01 -1.73 37.34
N THR A 148 26.22 -2.31 38.25
CA THR A 148 25.53 -3.61 38.06
C THR A 148 24.57 -3.52 36.87
N ARG A 149 23.74 -2.48 36.78
CA ARG A 149 22.84 -2.28 35.66
C ARG A 149 23.58 -2.14 34.33
N LEU A 150 24.71 -1.42 34.29
CA LEU A 150 25.54 -1.31 33.09
C LEU A 150 26.09 -2.66 32.67
N ALA A 151 26.60 -3.45 33.57
CA ALA A 151 27.11 -4.80 33.31
C ALA A 151 26.00 -5.76 32.83
N GLU A 152 24.80 -5.66 33.41
CA GLU A 152 23.62 -6.44 33.00
C GLU A 152 23.18 -6.11 31.58
N VAL A 153 23.11 -4.82 31.21
CA VAL A 153 22.78 -4.38 29.86
C VAL A 153 23.82 -4.90 28.85
N ASN A 154 25.11 -4.81 29.17
CA ASN A 154 26.17 -5.30 28.30
C ASN A 154 26.14 -6.85 28.16
N TYR A 155 25.84 -7.56 29.24
CA TYR A 155 25.61 -9.02 29.18
C TYR A 155 24.37 -9.34 28.33
N GLY A 156 23.28 -8.55 28.43
CA GLY A 156 22.10 -8.69 27.60
C GLY A 156 22.41 -8.52 26.11
N TYR A 157 23.31 -7.63 25.74
CA TYR A 157 23.72 -7.42 24.35
C TYR A 157 24.54 -8.57 23.75
N THR A 158 25.03 -9.51 24.55
CA THR A 158 25.66 -10.76 24.03
C THR A 158 24.67 -11.69 23.37
N LYS A 159 23.36 -11.53 23.67
CA LYS A 159 22.25 -12.30 23.09
C LYS A 159 21.46 -11.42 22.15
N VAL A 160 21.65 -11.59 20.86
CA VAL A 160 20.91 -10.84 19.83
C VAL A 160 19.62 -11.58 19.54
N SER A 161 18.49 -10.93 19.81
CA SER A 161 17.16 -11.48 19.59
C SER A 161 16.36 -10.69 18.56
N ALA A 162 15.35 -11.33 17.99
CA ALA A 162 14.43 -10.71 17.03
C ALA A 162 13.63 -9.56 17.68
N PRO A 163 13.67 -8.34 17.14
CA PRO A 163 12.96 -7.20 17.70
C PRO A 163 11.45 -7.19 17.39
N PHE A 164 11.02 -7.98 16.41
CA PHE A 164 9.62 -8.19 15.99
C PHE A 164 9.48 -9.50 15.21
N ASP A 165 8.25 -9.91 14.95
CA ASP A 165 7.95 -11.08 14.12
C ASP A 165 8.34 -10.81 12.67
N GLY A 166 9.16 -11.67 12.05
CA GLY A 166 9.63 -11.46 10.69
C GLY A 166 10.45 -12.61 10.13
N ILE A 167 10.90 -12.44 8.90
CA ILE A 167 11.84 -13.36 8.25
C ILE A 167 13.25 -12.79 8.40
N VAL A 168 14.18 -13.64 8.84
CA VAL A 168 15.59 -13.28 8.97
C VAL A 168 16.32 -13.68 7.70
N SER A 169 17.13 -12.75 7.16
CA SER A 169 17.97 -13.02 5.99
C SER A 169 19.06 -14.06 6.28
N ALA A 170 19.85 -14.39 5.27
CA ALA A 170 21.10 -15.10 5.48
C ALA A 170 22.01 -14.31 6.44
N HIS A 171 22.73 -15.04 7.29
CA HIS A 171 23.74 -14.46 8.16
C HIS A 171 24.92 -13.92 7.35
N MET A 172 25.48 -12.80 7.81
CA MET A 172 26.60 -12.10 7.14
C MET A 172 27.95 -12.36 7.82
N VAL A 173 27.94 -13.11 8.91
CA VAL A 173 29.12 -13.41 9.76
C VAL A 173 29.14 -14.89 10.08
N SER A 174 30.34 -15.43 10.31
CA SER A 174 30.55 -16.84 10.61
C SER A 174 30.81 -17.09 12.09
N ILE A 175 30.47 -18.30 12.58
CA ILE A 175 30.81 -18.71 13.92
C ILE A 175 32.35 -18.66 14.11
N GLY A 176 32.82 -18.07 15.21
CA GLY A 176 34.23 -17.81 15.48
C GLY A 176 34.76 -16.49 14.94
N GLU A 177 33.96 -15.71 14.24
CA GLU A 177 34.34 -14.39 13.78
C GLU A 177 34.24 -13.35 14.89
N LEU A 178 35.18 -12.41 14.92
CA LEU A 178 35.20 -11.31 15.89
C LEU A 178 34.29 -10.19 15.40
N VAL A 179 33.23 -9.91 16.15
CA VAL A 179 32.21 -8.89 15.82
C VAL A 179 32.26 -7.70 16.80
N GLY A 180 31.67 -6.56 16.40
CA GLY A 180 31.54 -5.38 17.27
C GLY A 180 32.82 -4.59 17.46
N VAL A 181 33.79 -4.70 16.53
CA VAL A 181 35.07 -3.96 16.56
C VAL A 181 34.94 -2.68 15.74
N SER A 182 35.34 -1.54 16.30
CA SER A 182 35.41 -0.23 15.64
C SER A 182 34.11 0.34 15.09
N SER A 183 33.20 -0.49 14.57
CA SER A 183 31.87 -0.14 14.08
C SER A 183 30.88 -1.27 14.34
N PRO A 184 29.58 -1.00 14.42
CA PRO A 184 28.58 -2.06 14.53
C PRO A 184 28.69 -3.04 13.36
N THR A 185 28.95 -4.31 13.66
CA THR A 185 29.00 -5.39 12.66
C THR A 185 27.58 -5.86 12.39
N GLN A 186 27.15 -5.82 11.13
CA GLN A 186 25.85 -6.36 10.72
C GLN A 186 25.90 -7.87 10.71
N LEU A 187 24.96 -8.49 11.43
CA LEU A 187 24.87 -9.94 11.58
C LEU A 187 23.88 -10.55 10.59
N ALA A 188 22.73 -9.93 10.45
CA ALA A 188 21.64 -10.29 9.53
C ALA A 188 20.65 -9.12 9.40
N THR A 189 19.65 -9.27 8.53
CA THR A 189 18.52 -8.35 8.44
C THR A 189 17.23 -9.09 8.77
N ILE A 190 16.35 -8.50 9.56
CA ILE A 190 15.00 -9.03 9.81
C ILE A 190 13.95 -8.15 9.14
N VAL A 191 13.01 -8.80 8.45
CA VAL A 191 12.00 -8.14 7.62
C VAL A 191 10.61 -8.63 7.99
N ALA A 192 9.70 -7.70 8.33
CA ALA A 192 8.28 -8.00 8.51
C ALA A 192 7.54 -7.71 7.20
N MET A 193 6.89 -8.74 6.65
CA MET A 193 6.21 -8.70 5.36
C MET A 193 4.70 -8.86 5.45
N ASP A 194 4.13 -9.02 6.65
CA ASP A 194 2.70 -9.10 6.88
C ASP A 194 2.31 -8.18 8.04
N PRO A 195 1.47 -7.18 7.76
CA PRO A 195 1.07 -6.70 6.42
C PRO A 195 2.25 -6.10 5.62
N ILE A 196 2.04 -5.87 4.32
CA ILE A 196 3.07 -5.29 3.44
C ILE A 196 2.63 -3.90 2.96
N TYR A 197 3.58 -2.98 2.82
CA TYR A 197 3.35 -1.69 2.19
C TYR A 197 3.39 -1.80 0.67
N VAL A 198 2.54 -1.02 0.02
CA VAL A 198 2.57 -0.77 -1.43
C VAL A 198 2.73 0.73 -1.63
N ASN A 199 3.89 1.14 -2.12
CA ASN A 199 4.18 2.53 -2.45
C ASN A 199 3.90 2.76 -3.93
N PHE A 200 3.12 3.79 -4.24
CA PHE A 200 2.81 4.17 -5.61
C PHE A 200 2.66 5.68 -5.74
N THR A 201 2.64 6.18 -6.96
CA THR A 201 2.48 7.61 -7.23
C THR A 201 1.27 7.86 -8.10
N VAL A 202 0.56 8.93 -7.80
CA VAL A 202 -0.60 9.39 -8.55
C VAL A 202 -0.27 10.74 -9.19
N ASN A 203 -0.57 10.93 -10.46
CA ASN A 203 -0.33 12.18 -11.15
C ASN A 203 -1.25 13.31 -10.63
N GLU A 204 -0.84 14.56 -10.81
CA GLU A 204 -1.57 15.72 -10.31
C GLU A 204 -3.01 15.80 -10.86
N GLN A 205 -3.23 15.48 -12.13
CA GLN A 205 -4.56 15.54 -12.74
C GLN A 205 -5.55 14.59 -12.06
N ASP A 206 -5.11 13.37 -11.76
CA ASP A 206 -5.94 12.38 -11.07
C ASP A 206 -6.15 12.77 -9.60
N VAL A 207 -5.14 13.36 -8.95
CA VAL A 207 -5.30 13.92 -7.60
C VAL A 207 -6.37 15.00 -7.56
N LEU A 208 -6.39 15.90 -8.55
CA LEU A 208 -7.41 16.95 -8.65
C LEU A 208 -8.81 16.36 -8.88
N ARG A 209 -8.93 15.33 -9.73
CA ARG A 209 -10.20 14.61 -9.96
C ARG A 209 -10.71 13.93 -8.69
N ILE A 210 -9.83 13.22 -7.98
CA ILE A 210 -10.16 12.56 -6.71
C ILE A 210 -10.61 13.58 -5.67
N ARG A 211 -9.89 14.70 -5.54
CA ARG A 211 -10.24 15.77 -4.60
C ARG A 211 -11.58 16.42 -4.91
N ALA A 212 -11.86 16.70 -6.19
CA ALA A 212 -13.13 17.25 -6.62
C ALA A 212 -14.29 16.31 -6.30
N GLU A 213 -14.11 15.00 -6.49
CA GLU A 213 -15.12 13.99 -6.17
C GLU A 213 -15.29 13.81 -4.66
N ALA A 214 -14.19 13.78 -3.89
CA ALA A 214 -14.22 13.73 -2.44
C ALA A 214 -14.97 14.94 -1.84
N ALA A 215 -14.70 16.14 -2.36
CA ALA A 215 -15.41 17.36 -1.94
C ALA A 215 -16.92 17.30 -2.24
N ARG A 216 -17.32 16.77 -3.40
CA ARG A 216 -18.74 16.52 -3.74
C ARG A 216 -19.44 15.57 -2.78
N ARG A 217 -18.71 14.59 -2.24
CA ARG A 217 -19.23 13.59 -1.28
C ARG A 217 -19.10 14.03 0.17
N GLY A 218 -18.49 15.19 0.46
CA GLY A 218 -18.23 15.66 1.82
C GLY A 218 -17.20 14.82 2.58
N LEU A 219 -16.32 14.09 1.85
CA LEU A 219 -15.28 13.25 2.46
C LEU A 219 -14.15 14.12 3.00
N THR A 220 -13.67 13.77 4.18
CA THR A 220 -12.55 14.44 4.85
C THR A 220 -11.22 13.72 4.56
N ALA A 221 -10.11 14.36 4.90
CA ALA A 221 -8.79 13.73 4.81
C ALA A 221 -8.64 12.46 5.69
N ALA A 222 -9.44 12.36 6.76
CA ALA A 222 -9.47 11.18 7.63
C ALA A 222 -10.14 9.98 6.91
N ASP A 223 -11.17 10.25 6.11
CA ASP A 223 -11.88 9.22 5.36
C ASP A 223 -11.00 8.62 4.26
N LEU A 224 -10.06 9.40 3.72
CA LEU A 224 -9.12 8.94 2.69
C LEU A 224 -8.22 7.80 3.17
N LYS A 225 -7.90 7.72 4.47
CA LYS A 225 -7.09 6.63 5.04
C LYS A 225 -7.79 5.27 5.05
N GLN A 226 -9.10 5.23 4.86
CA GLN A 226 -9.88 3.98 4.81
C GLN A 226 -10.27 3.57 3.39
N PHE A 227 -9.83 4.34 2.38
CA PHE A 227 -10.13 4.02 0.99
C PHE A 227 -9.52 2.67 0.62
N PRO A 228 -10.32 1.78 0.03
CA PRO A 228 -9.81 0.51 -0.44
C PRO A 228 -8.83 0.75 -1.60
N ILE A 229 -7.82 -0.09 -1.66
CA ILE A 229 -6.94 -0.21 -2.82
C ILE A 229 -6.95 -1.66 -3.27
N GLU A 230 -6.79 -1.86 -4.54
CA GLU A 230 -6.70 -3.18 -5.14
C GLU A 230 -5.35 -3.30 -5.84
N VAL A 231 -4.64 -4.38 -5.58
CA VAL A 231 -3.27 -4.60 -6.02
C VAL A 231 -3.18 -5.91 -6.79
N GLY A 232 -2.43 -5.91 -7.87
CA GLY A 232 -2.16 -7.10 -8.67
C GLY A 232 -0.70 -7.14 -9.11
N LEU A 233 -0.11 -8.33 -9.10
CA LEU A 233 1.19 -8.59 -9.70
C LEU A 233 1.09 -8.51 -11.23
N GLN A 234 2.21 -8.29 -11.90
CA GLN A 234 2.23 -8.21 -13.37
C GLN A 234 1.78 -9.51 -14.05
N THR A 235 1.98 -10.63 -13.38
CA THR A 235 1.62 -11.98 -13.89
C THR A 235 0.19 -12.39 -13.55
N GLU A 236 -0.50 -11.65 -12.67
CA GLU A 236 -1.86 -11.96 -12.24
C GLU A 236 -2.90 -11.31 -13.15
N THR A 237 -3.99 -12.01 -13.35
CA THR A 237 -5.17 -11.45 -14.03
C THR A 237 -5.99 -10.65 -13.00
N GLY A 238 -6.24 -9.38 -13.27
CA GLY A 238 -6.99 -8.51 -12.33
C GLY A 238 -6.14 -8.00 -11.16
N TYR A 239 -6.80 -7.83 -10.00
CA TYR A 239 -6.24 -7.23 -8.79
C TYR A 239 -6.70 -8.02 -7.56
N PRO A 240 -6.13 -9.22 -7.31
CA PRO A 240 -6.63 -10.14 -6.28
C PRO A 240 -6.29 -9.73 -4.84
N HIS A 241 -5.36 -8.78 -4.65
CA HIS A 241 -4.93 -8.37 -3.31
C HIS A 241 -5.61 -7.06 -2.92
N GLU A 242 -6.47 -7.14 -1.92
CA GLU A 242 -7.18 -5.97 -1.39
C GLU A 242 -6.44 -5.39 -0.19
N GLY A 243 -6.39 -4.07 -0.11
CA GLY A 243 -5.78 -3.34 0.99
C GLY A 243 -6.47 -2.01 1.23
N LYS A 244 -5.84 -1.17 2.05
CA LYS A 244 -6.34 0.17 2.38
C LYS A 244 -5.24 1.19 2.23
N LEU A 245 -5.60 2.44 1.92
CA LEU A 245 -4.67 3.55 2.00
C LEU A 245 -4.20 3.74 3.44
N ASP A 246 -2.89 3.89 3.62
CA ASP A 246 -2.25 4.15 4.92
C ASP A 246 -1.72 5.59 4.98
N TYR A 247 -1.12 6.05 3.90
CA TYR A 247 -0.50 7.37 3.86
C TYR A 247 -0.66 8.03 2.50
N VAL A 248 -0.93 9.33 2.53
CA VAL A 248 -0.93 10.21 1.35
C VAL A 248 -0.01 11.37 1.67
N ALA A 249 0.95 11.64 0.79
CA ALA A 249 1.89 12.74 0.99
C ALA A 249 1.15 14.09 1.02
N PRO A 250 1.57 15.05 1.86
CA PRO A 250 0.94 16.38 1.94
C PRO A 250 1.31 17.27 0.75
N THR A 251 2.36 16.92 0.00
CA THR A 251 2.93 17.71 -1.08
C THR A 251 3.10 16.89 -2.34
N ILE A 252 2.96 17.55 -3.50
CA ILE A 252 3.29 16.99 -4.82
C ILE A 252 4.80 17.16 -5.05
N THR A 253 5.44 16.14 -5.56
CA THR A 253 6.85 16.20 -5.97
C THR A 253 6.95 17.03 -7.26
N GLN A 254 7.53 18.22 -7.18
CA GLN A 254 7.56 19.19 -8.29
C GLN A 254 8.28 18.67 -9.52
N SER A 255 9.34 17.88 -9.36
CA SER A 255 10.12 17.33 -10.48
C SER A 255 9.35 16.33 -11.35
N THR A 256 8.36 15.65 -10.79
CA THR A 256 7.58 14.61 -11.48
C THR A 256 6.10 14.92 -11.62
N GLY A 257 5.58 15.96 -10.93
CA GLY A 257 4.15 16.27 -10.89
C GLY A 257 3.31 15.16 -10.27
N THR A 258 3.88 14.39 -9.32
CA THR A 258 3.21 13.23 -8.73
C THR A 258 3.08 13.34 -7.22
N LEU A 259 2.02 12.76 -6.69
CA LEU A 259 1.74 12.61 -5.27
C LEU A 259 2.14 11.20 -4.82
N ALA A 260 2.98 11.09 -3.80
CA ALA A 260 3.34 9.80 -3.23
C ALA A 260 2.21 9.30 -2.31
N VAL A 261 1.88 8.03 -2.49
CA VAL A 261 0.79 7.35 -1.76
C VAL A 261 1.30 5.99 -1.30
N ARG A 262 0.87 5.58 -0.11
CA ARG A 262 1.17 4.26 0.43
C ARG A 262 -0.10 3.56 0.84
N GLY A 263 -0.21 2.31 0.43
CA GLY A 263 -1.24 1.39 0.87
C GLY A 263 -0.69 0.33 1.81
N LEU A 264 -1.55 -0.25 2.61
CA LEU A 264 -1.29 -1.37 3.48
C LEU A 264 -2.13 -2.56 3.01
N VAL A 265 -1.47 -3.67 2.70
CA VAL A 265 -2.09 -4.88 2.14
C VAL A 265 -1.79 -6.06 3.07
N PRO A 266 -2.80 -6.83 3.51
CA PRO A 266 -2.58 -8.09 4.21
C PRO A 266 -1.78 -9.06 3.34
N ASN A 267 -0.82 -9.76 3.91
CA ASN A 267 0.09 -10.66 3.18
C ASN A 267 0.39 -11.94 3.98
N ASP A 268 -0.63 -12.50 4.61
CA ASP A 268 -0.57 -13.70 5.43
C ASP A 268 0.04 -14.90 4.70
N LYS A 269 -0.25 -15.03 3.40
CA LYS A 269 0.33 -16.06 2.51
C LYS A 269 1.72 -15.71 1.99
N ARG A 270 2.24 -14.51 2.27
CA ARG A 270 3.57 -14.03 1.85
C ARG A 270 3.82 -14.11 0.34
N VAL A 271 2.76 -13.93 -0.46
CA VAL A 271 2.85 -13.92 -1.93
C VAL A 271 3.57 -12.65 -2.41
N LEU A 272 3.31 -11.53 -1.74
CA LEU A 272 3.92 -10.25 -2.06
C LEU A 272 5.27 -10.16 -1.35
N LEU A 273 6.37 -10.24 -2.10
CA LEU A 273 7.71 -10.00 -1.55
C LEU A 273 8.08 -8.52 -1.67
N PRO A 274 8.83 -7.96 -0.69
CA PRO A 274 9.36 -6.60 -0.81
C PRO A 274 10.17 -6.40 -2.07
N GLY A 275 9.98 -5.27 -2.76
CA GLY A 275 10.66 -4.95 -4.01
C GLY A 275 9.91 -5.35 -5.28
N TYR A 276 8.80 -6.09 -5.20
CA TYR A 276 8.00 -6.41 -6.38
C TYR A 276 7.33 -5.17 -6.97
N PHE A 277 7.33 -5.10 -8.29
CA PHE A 277 6.51 -4.14 -9.03
C PHE A 277 5.08 -4.66 -9.11
N VAL A 278 4.14 -3.78 -8.79
CA VAL A 278 2.72 -4.08 -8.72
C VAL A 278 1.90 -3.05 -9.47
N ARG A 279 0.76 -3.48 -9.99
CA ARG A 279 -0.30 -2.62 -10.48
C ARG A 279 -1.24 -2.31 -9.32
N VAL A 280 -1.60 -1.05 -9.18
CA VAL A 280 -2.50 -0.58 -8.12
C VAL A 280 -3.66 0.13 -8.78
N ARG A 281 -4.87 -0.13 -8.32
CA ARG A 281 -6.03 0.67 -8.67
C ARG A 281 -6.77 1.12 -7.42
N VAL A 282 -7.21 2.37 -7.47
CA VAL A 282 -7.93 3.02 -6.37
C VAL A 282 -9.31 3.43 -6.88
N PRO A 283 -10.41 2.88 -6.34
CA PRO A 283 -11.75 3.29 -6.73
C PRO A 283 -12.02 4.70 -6.18
N PHE A 284 -12.34 5.66 -7.03
CA PHE A 284 -12.57 7.04 -6.59
C PHE A 284 -13.98 7.55 -6.81
N SER A 285 -14.71 6.96 -7.77
CA SER A 285 -16.08 7.37 -8.09
C SER A 285 -16.94 6.18 -8.51
N GLN A 286 -18.21 6.20 -8.15
CA GLN A 286 -19.20 5.24 -8.62
C GLN A 286 -20.34 5.98 -9.30
N GLU A 287 -20.50 5.78 -10.59
CA GLU A 287 -21.60 6.30 -11.38
C GLU A 287 -22.74 5.27 -11.39
N LYS A 288 -23.86 5.60 -10.73
CA LYS A 288 -24.94 4.63 -10.50
C LYS A 288 -25.69 4.22 -11.78
N ASN A 289 -25.80 5.14 -12.76
CA ASN A 289 -26.57 4.97 -13.98
C ASN A 289 -25.72 5.27 -15.21
N ALA A 290 -24.54 4.69 -15.31
CA ALA A 290 -23.68 4.84 -16.47
C ALA A 290 -24.33 4.18 -17.69
N LEU A 291 -24.29 4.87 -18.84
CA LEU A 291 -24.75 4.35 -20.12
C LEU A 291 -23.58 3.63 -20.81
N LEU A 292 -23.78 2.37 -21.14
CA LEU A 292 -22.74 1.56 -21.77
C LEU A 292 -23.20 1.04 -23.13
N VAL A 293 -22.27 1.08 -24.09
CA VAL A 293 -22.45 0.54 -25.44
C VAL A 293 -21.26 -0.36 -25.81
N PRO A 294 -21.41 -1.30 -26.75
CA PRO A 294 -20.26 -2.04 -27.27
C PRO A 294 -19.23 -1.09 -27.88
N ASP A 295 -17.94 -1.32 -27.61
CA ASP A 295 -16.87 -0.48 -28.16
C ASP A 295 -16.87 -0.48 -29.71
N THR A 296 -17.38 -1.56 -30.30
CA THR A 296 -17.57 -1.73 -31.76
C THR A 296 -18.64 -0.81 -32.36
N ALA A 297 -19.54 -0.23 -31.54
CA ALA A 297 -20.57 0.71 -32.01
C ALA A 297 -20.03 2.15 -32.19
N LEU A 298 -18.80 2.43 -31.71
CA LEU A 298 -18.18 3.74 -31.78
C LEU A 298 -17.51 3.98 -33.13
N GLY A 299 -17.92 5.07 -33.77
CA GLY A 299 -17.22 5.64 -34.91
C GLY A 299 -16.22 6.73 -34.47
N SER A 300 -15.32 7.07 -35.38
CA SER A 300 -14.34 8.15 -35.21
C SER A 300 -14.24 8.97 -36.50
N ASP A 301 -14.28 10.30 -36.37
CA ASP A 301 -14.01 11.23 -37.45
C ASP A 301 -13.05 12.35 -37.00
N GLN A 302 -12.83 13.36 -37.83
CA GLN A 302 -11.99 14.51 -37.51
C GLN A 302 -12.56 15.33 -36.33
N GLY A 303 -13.84 15.22 -36.02
CA GLY A 303 -14.52 15.89 -34.92
C GLY A 303 -14.56 15.11 -33.63
N GLY A 304 -13.98 13.89 -33.59
CA GLY A 304 -13.90 13.06 -32.38
C GLY A 304 -14.70 11.74 -32.49
N ARG A 305 -15.11 11.23 -31.32
CA ARG A 305 -15.91 9.99 -31.25
C ARG A 305 -17.41 10.29 -31.44
N TYR A 306 -18.07 9.36 -32.12
CA TYR A 306 -19.51 9.47 -32.37
C TYR A 306 -20.21 8.12 -32.29
N LEU A 307 -21.50 8.15 -32.09
CA LEU A 307 -22.41 7.00 -32.25
C LEU A 307 -23.43 7.30 -33.35
N LEU A 308 -23.88 6.26 -34.05
CA LEU A 308 -24.99 6.30 -34.93
C LEU A 308 -26.26 5.93 -34.15
N VAL A 309 -27.23 6.83 -34.10
CA VAL A 309 -28.48 6.69 -33.34
C VAL A 309 -29.66 6.75 -34.31
N ALA A 310 -30.56 5.79 -34.23
CA ALA A 310 -31.80 5.78 -34.99
C ALA A 310 -32.88 6.62 -34.27
N ASN A 311 -33.41 7.63 -34.95
CA ASN A 311 -34.53 8.43 -34.43
C ASN A 311 -35.88 7.67 -34.54
N ALA A 312 -37.00 8.33 -34.16
CA ALA A 312 -38.33 7.74 -34.22
C ALA A 312 -38.74 7.32 -35.62
N ASP A 313 -38.28 8.02 -36.67
CA ASP A 313 -38.59 7.77 -38.09
C ASP A 313 -37.65 6.74 -38.73
N ASN A 314 -36.80 6.07 -37.95
CA ASN A 314 -35.75 5.16 -38.37
C ASN A 314 -34.71 5.82 -39.29
N VAL A 315 -34.47 7.11 -39.12
CA VAL A 315 -33.41 7.83 -39.81
C VAL A 315 -32.20 7.88 -38.84
N VAL A 316 -31.02 7.61 -39.39
CA VAL A 316 -29.78 7.58 -38.62
C VAL A 316 -29.20 8.97 -38.45
N GLU A 317 -28.91 9.32 -37.22
CA GLU A 317 -28.22 10.54 -36.82
C GLU A 317 -26.83 10.22 -36.31
N GLN A 318 -25.84 10.98 -36.77
CA GLN A 318 -24.50 10.95 -36.17
C GLN A 318 -24.50 11.87 -34.96
N ARG A 319 -24.24 11.29 -33.78
CA ARG A 319 -24.21 12.03 -32.52
C ARG A 319 -22.83 11.96 -31.89
N LYS A 320 -22.21 13.12 -31.68
CA LYS A 320 -20.92 13.22 -30.97
C LYS A 320 -21.10 12.85 -29.53
N VAL A 321 -20.16 12.03 -29.01
CA VAL A 321 -20.19 11.53 -27.64
C VAL A 321 -18.83 11.70 -26.96
N GLN A 322 -18.88 11.91 -25.66
CA GLN A 322 -17.68 11.77 -24.81
C GLN A 322 -17.64 10.37 -24.25
N ILE A 323 -16.50 9.71 -24.44
CA ILE A 323 -16.30 8.34 -24.02
C ILE A 323 -15.56 8.28 -22.68
N GLY A 324 -15.99 7.38 -21.81
CA GLY A 324 -15.35 7.01 -20.57
C GLY A 324 -14.52 5.71 -20.68
N PRO A 325 -14.21 5.08 -19.56
CA PRO A 325 -13.48 3.80 -19.53
C PRO A 325 -14.27 2.65 -20.15
N VAL A 326 -13.58 1.55 -20.45
CA VAL A 326 -14.21 0.28 -20.79
C VAL A 326 -14.48 -0.49 -19.50
N ASP A 327 -15.69 -1.01 -19.37
CA ASP A 327 -16.08 -1.87 -18.29
C ASP A 327 -16.68 -3.17 -18.85
N ASN A 328 -16.02 -4.32 -18.59
CA ASN A 328 -16.41 -5.63 -19.09
C ASN A 328 -16.76 -5.64 -20.60
N GLY A 329 -15.87 -5.08 -21.43
CA GLY A 329 -16.02 -5.05 -22.88
C GLY A 329 -17.03 -4.02 -23.43
N LEU A 330 -17.69 -3.27 -22.57
CA LEU A 330 -18.58 -2.17 -22.94
C LEU A 330 -17.91 -0.83 -22.61
N ARG A 331 -18.14 0.18 -23.46
CA ARG A 331 -17.64 1.54 -23.29
C ARG A 331 -18.67 2.39 -22.55
N VAL A 332 -18.24 3.06 -21.51
CA VAL A 332 -19.05 4.09 -20.83
C VAL A 332 -19.17 5.33 -21.73
N ILE A 333 -20.37 5.87 -21.83
CA ILE A 333 -20.65 7.14 -22.52
C ILE A 333 -20.95 8.20 -21.47
N GLU A 334 -20.08 9.18 -21.35
CA GLU A 334 -20.18 10.23 -20.33
C GLU A 334 -21.18 11.34 -20.73
N SER A 335 -21.29 11.62 -22.02
CA SER A 335 -22.24 12.62 -22.55
C SER A 335 -22.59 12.36 -24.00
N GLY A 336 -23.73 12.90 -24.43
CA GLY A 336 -24.19 12.80 -25.81
C GLY A 336 -25.14 11.65 -26.10
N LEU A 337 -25.50 10.83 -25.13
CA LEU A 337 -26.41 9.69 -25.27
C LEU A 337 -27.50 9.75 -24.20
N LYS A 338 -28.72 9.32 -24.57
CA LYS A 338 -29.86 9.17 -23.65
C LYS A 338 -30.20 7.69 -23.44
N PRO A 339 -30.84 7.34 -22.32
CA PRO A 339 -31.21 5.94 -22.02
C PRO A 339 -32.14 5.29 -23.06
N GLU A 340 -33.02 6.08 -23.67
CA GLU A 340 -33.99 5.65 -24.67
C GLU A 340 -33.45 5.61 -26.09
N ASP A 341 -32.24 6.08 -26.34
CA ASP A 341 -31.66 6.15 -27.68
C ASP A 341 -31.42 4.74 -28.26
N ARG A 342 -31.74 4.57 -29.53
CA ARG A 342 -31.47 3.31 -30.26
C ARG A 342 -30.14 3.43 -31.00
N VAL A 343 -29.09 2.86 -30.40
CA VAL A 343 -27.72 2.89 -30.94
C VAL A 343 -27.51 1.77 -31.95
N VAL A 344 -26.93 2.07 -33.11
CA VAL A 344 -26.53 1.05 -34.10
C VAL A 344 -25.33 0.30 -33.56
N THR A 345 -25.47 -0.99 -33.28
CA THR A 345 -24.43 -1.85 -32.67
C THR A 345 -23.70 -2.72 -33.69
N ALA A 346 -24.35 -3.04 -34.82
CA ALA A 346 -23.73 -3.75 -35.93
C ALA A 346 -24.19 -3.21 -37.30
N GLY A 347 -23.33 -3.37 -38.30
CA GLY A 347 -23.64 -2.88 -39.65
C GLY A 347 -23.28 -1.41 -39.90
N LEU A 348 -22.43 -0.79 -39.06
CA LEU A 348 -22.07 0.65 -39.20
C LEU A 348 -21.57 1.03 -40.60
N LEU A 349 -20.84 0.14 -41.27
CA LEU A 349 -20.30 0.40 -42.62
C LEU A 349 -21.37 0.44 -43.72
N ARG A 350 -22.59 0.01 -43.43
CA ARG A 350 -23.74 0.01 -44.40
C ARG A 350 -24.64 1.22 -44.27
N VAL A 351 -24.33 2.09 -43.29
CA VAL A 351 -25.22 3.17 -42.87
C VAL A 351 -24.54 4.52 -43.08
N ILE A 352 -25.26 5.42 -43.70
CA ILE A 352 -24.82 6.81 -43.90
C ILE A 352 -25.73 7.71 -43.03
N PRO A 353 -25.19 8.68 -42.29
CA PRO A 353 -26.01 9.66 -41.55
C PRO A 353 -27.05 10.34 -42.48
N GLY A 354 -28.29 10.45 -42.01
CA GLY A 354 -29.43 10.94 -42.79
C GLY A 354 -30.18 9.86 -43.57
N GLN A 355 -29.71 8.63 -43.65
CA GLN A 355 -30.34 7.54 -44.34
C GLN A 355 -31.37 6.83 -43.46
N LYS A 356 -32.48 6.37 -44.07
CA LYS A 356 -33.48 5.53 -43.43
C LYS A 356 -32.97 4.07 -43.38
N ILE A 357 -33.14 3.40 -42.24
CA ILE A 357 -32.72 2.04 -41.98
C ILE A 357 -33.90 1.11 -41.65
N ASP A 358 -33.72 -0.18 -41.77
CA ASP A 358 -34.61 -1.22 -41.23
C ASP A 358 -33.99 -1.76 -39.90
N PRO A 359 -34.40 -1.21 -38.73
CA PRO A 359 -33.75 -1.52 -37.46
C PRO A 359 -34.17 -2.89 -36.96
N GLN A 360 -33.21 -3.78 -36.76
CA GLN A 360 -33.39 -5.04 -36.05
C GLN A 360 -33.03 -4.80 -34.55
N VAL A 361 -34.05 -4.81 -33.71
CA VAL A 361 -33.84 -4.58 -32.27
C VAL A 361 -33.17 -5.75 -31.63
N THR A 362 -31.95 -5.57 -31.16
CA THR A 362 -31.17 -6.59 -30.44
C THR A 362 -30.91 -6.13 -28.99
N LYS A 363 -30.54 -7.07 -28.13
CA LYS A 363 -30.04 -6.73 -26.78
C LYS A 363 -28.52 -6.76 -26.81
N ILE A 364 -27.89 -5.77 -26.14
CA ILE A 364 -26.44 -5.78 -25.94
C ILE A 364 -26.11 -6.99 -25.03
N GLU A 365 -25.44 -7.97 -25.60
CA GLU A 365 -24.91 -9.08 -24.80
C GLU A 365 -23.84 -8.55 -23.85
N GLN A 366 -24.05 -8.80 -22.56
CA GLN A 366 -23.00 -8.56 -21.56
C GLN A 366 -22.00 -9.72 -21.68
N PRO A 367 -20.73 -9.49 -22.00
CA PRO A 367 -19.74 -10.53 -21.85
C PRO A 367 -19.82 -11.00 -20.40
N GLN A 368 -20.15 -12.27 -20.19
CA GLN A 368 -20.11 -12.86 -18.86
C GLN A 368 -18.68 -12.72 -18.37
N ALA A 369 -18.48 -12.05 -17.22
CA ALA A 369 -17.22 -12.07 -16.52
C ALA A 369 -16.86 -13.56 -16.37
N SER A 370 -15.83 -13.99 -17.11
CA SER A 370 -15.31 -15.35 -16.97
C SER A 370 -14.82 -15.46 -15.53
N ALA A 371 -15.64 -16.10 -14.69
CA ALA A 371 -15.22 -16.59 -13.40
C ALA A 371 -14.09 -17.59 -13.65
N LYS A 372 -12.85 -17.20 -13.36
CA LYS A 372 -11.72 -18.11 -13.19
C LYS A 372 -10.93 -17.68 -11.97
#